data_1c6f1237060a7c57927b7c84d76e5def
#
_entry.id   1c6f1237060a7c57927b7c84d76e5def
#
_cell.length_a   1.000
_cell.length_b   1.000
_cell.length_c   1.000
_cell.angle_alpha   90.00
_cell.angle_beta   90.00
_cell.angle_gamma   90.00
#
_symmetry.space_group_name_H-M   'P 1'
#
loop_
_entity.id
_entity.type
_entity.pdbx_description
1 polymer ?
#
loop_
_entity_poly.entity_id
_entity_poly.type
_entity_poly.pdbx_seq_one_letter_code
_entity_poly.pdbx_strand_id
1 'polypeptide(L)'
;MNHDPRQEPVPYIQFDNFLDQDAVAELLQFVIGCEQNLHPSGVVISRDGERPEDVRRSKTLDDCEPVWPYFGSKLTNLLPIVRKELAVAHFRLDRIERQLTVHLDGDFFGPHNDSGSPLVASRQVTYVYYFNHLPKQFTGGELRLYHSVDQNGSKLQGTDFVTIEPTHNSIVFFPSWVHHEVLEVESKVVGLAGARMSVTGWFHQAPARVVDLDTLTELQRARVPHFTSRGFEVMPTPLAVHDAIVAAFEARQADSTVEAADPRVLPTGEPELTPIGELGDWVAEELREIHESWSGQRLEHTATYGIRTYLKGQTLSRHCDRLNTHVVSSVVHIDHDGEPWPLVIEDHEGESHEIVLEPGQMLIYESASCPHARPQPFQGSHYSSVFVHFRPIEGWDIDERSLFGATEITSQDR
;
A
#
# COMPACT_ATOMS: atom_id res chain seq x y z
N MET A 1 5.68 33.02 -16.01
CA MET A 1 4.62 32.15 -15.49
C MET A 1 4.76 32.13 -13.97
N ASN A 2 3.73 32.49 -13.22
CA ASN A 2 3.79 32.44 -11.74
C ASN A 2 3.73 30.96 -11.34
N HIS A 3 4.83 30.43 -10.85
CA HIS A 3 4.89 29.09 -10.29
C HIS A 3 4.02 29.04 -9.03
N ASP A 4 3.02 28.15 -8.98
CA ASP A 4 2.23 27.91 -7.76
C ASP A 4 3.09 27.04 -6.81
N PRO A 5 3.50 27.57 -5.64
CA PRO A 5 4.39 26.85 -4.73
C PRO A 5 3.76 25.58 -4.09
N ARG A 6 2.47 25.33 -4.32
CA ARG A 6 1.77 24.14 -3.86
C ARG A 6 1.87 22.97 -4.84
N GLN A 7 2.40 23.20 -6.04
CA GLN A 7 2.55 22.14 -7.04
C GLN A 7 3.88 21.41 -6.83
N GLU A 8 3.79 20.08 -6.79
CA GLU A 8 4.96 19.21 -6.73
C GLU A 8 5.45 18.93 -8.15
N PRO A 9 6.77 19.09 -8.42
CA PRO A 9 7.36 18.74 -9.70
C PRO A 9 7.06 17.27 -10.05
N VAL A 10 6.67 17.03 -11.30
CA VAL A 10 6.43 15.68 -11.78
C VAL A 10 7.74 14.90 -11.86
N PRO A 11 7.83 13.71 -11.22
CA PRO A 11 8.99 12.84 -11.37
C PRO A 11 8.93 12.11 -12.71
N TYR A 12 10.00 12.15 -13.48
CA TYR A 12 10.20 11.34 -14.69
C TYR A 12 11.68 11.06 -14.91
N ILE A 13 11.97 10.03 -15.69
CA ILE A 13 13.33 9.71 -16.12
C ILE A 13 13.32 9.30 -17.59
N GLN A 14 14.31 9.76 -18.35
CA GLN A 14 14.46 9.45 -19.77
C GLN A 14 15.81 8.80 -20.03
N PHE A 15 15.81 7.81 -20.91
CA PHE A 15 17.02 7.20 -21.46
C PHE A 15 16.99 7.31 -22.98
N ASP A 16 18.09 7.80 -23.55
CA ASP A 16 18.29 7.86 -24.99
C ASP A 16 19.07 6.63 -25.49
N ASN A 17 18.93 6.31 -26.77
CA ASN A 17 19.57 5.14 -27.40
C ASN A 17 19.23 3.83 -26.64
N PHE A 18 17.96 3.64 -26.33
CA PHE A 18 17.49 2.56 -25.47
C PHE A 18 17.69 1.17 -26.09
N LEU A 19 17.35 1.01 -27.36
CA LEU A 19 17.61 -0.22 -28.12
C LEU A 19 18.87 -0.07 -28.99
N ASP A 20 19.47 -1.20 -29.36
CA ASP A 20 20.48 -1.19 -30.41
C ASP A 20 19.82 -0.89 -31.78
N GLN A 21 20.66 -0.50 -32.77
CA GLN A 21 20.15 -0.03 -34.06
C GLN A 21 19.45 -1.13 -34.86
N ASP A 22 19.88 -2.37 -34.73
CA ASP A 22 19.28 -3.52 -35.42
C ASP A 22 17.87 -3.77 -34.86
N ALA A 23 17.71 -3.75 -33.52
CA ALA A 23 16.40 -3.90 -32.87
C ALA A 23 15.42 -2.77 -33.26
N VAL A 24 15.90 -1.52 -33.35
CA VAL A 24 15.05 -0.41 -33.83
C VAL A 24 14.62 -0.62 -35.29
N ALA A 25 15.53 -1.07 -36.16
CA ALA A 25 15.22 -1.33 -37.55
C ALA A 25 14.20 -2.50 -37.68
N GLU A 26 14.36 -3.56 -36.94
CA GLU A 26 13.42 -4.69 -36.89
C GLU A 26 12.04 -4.27 -36.41
N LEU A 27 11.98 -3.42 -35.34
CA LEU A 27 10.72 -2.85 -34.84
C LEU A 27 10.01 -2.01 -35.91
N LEU A 28 10.74 -1.15 -36.62
CA LEU A 28 10.18 -0.37 -37.73
C LEU A 28 9.62 -1.27 -38.85
N GLN A 29 10.35 -2.29 -39.23
CA GLN A 29 9.90 -3.23 -40.27
C GLN A 29 8.65 -4.03 -39.81
N PHE A 30 8.61 -4.42 -38.54
CA PHE A 30 7.44 -5.08 -37.96
C PHE A 30 6.20 -4.19 -38.08
N VAL A 31 6.29 -2.92 -37.69
CA VAL A 31 5.13 -1.99 -37.72
C VAL A 31 4.67 -1.75 -39.16
N ILE A 32 5.59 -1.58 -40.12
CA ILE A 32 5.27 -1.45 -41.53
C ILE A 32 4.52 -2.69 -42.03
N GLY A 33 4.98 -3.87 -41.66
CA GLY A 33 4.34 -5.15 -42.04
C GLY A 33 2.92 -5.33 -41.46
N CYS A 34 2.62 -4.65 -40.35
CA CYS A 34 1.34 -4.70 -39.66
C CYS A 34 0.43 -3.48 -39.90
N GLU A 35 0.76 -2.58 -40.81
CA GLU A 35 0.02 -1.32 -41.03
C GLU A 35 -1.49 -1.54 -41.23
N GLN A 36 -1.87 -2.58 -41.97
CA GLN A 36 -3.27 -2.92 -42.21
C GLN A 36 -4.01 -3.48 -40.99
N ASN A 37 -3.28 -3.87 -39.95
CA ASN A 37 -3.85 -4.40 -38.69
C ASN A 37 -3.99 -3.31 -37.64
N LEU A 38 -3.54 -2.09 -37.93
CA LEU A 38 -3.72 -0.95 -37.06
C LEU A 38 -5.18 -0.51 -37.06
N HIS A 39 -5.76 -0.41 -35.88
CA HIS A 39 -7.15 0.00 -35.68
C HIS A 39 -7.23 1.22 -34.75
N PRO A 40 -8.33 2.00 -34.78
CA PRO A 40 -8.52 3.13 -33.88
C PRO A 40 -8.37 2.71 -32.42
N SER A 41 -7.62 3.51 -31.65
CA SER A 41 -7.41 3.23 -30.23
C SER A 41 -8.69 3.47 -29.42
N GLY A 42 -8.98 2.58 -28.48
CA GLY A 42 -10.04 2.76 -27.49
C GLY A 42 -9.66 3.73 -26.37
N VAL A 43 -10.66 4.19 -25.62
CA VAL A 43 -10.50 4.97 -24.38
C VAL A 43 -11.18 4.18 -23.25
N VAL A 44 -10.46 3.94 -22.15
CA VAL A 44 -10.99 3.17 -20.99
C VAL A 44 -12.02 4.00 -20.20
N ILE A 45 -11.89 5.33 -20.24
CA ILE A 45 -12.79 6.25 -19.53
C ILE A 45 -13.14 7.37 -20.48
N SER A 46 -14.43 7.50 -20.82
CA SER A 46 -14.98 8.71 -21.42
C SER A 46 -15.83 9.43 -20.36
N ARG A 47 -15.76 10.76 -20.29
CA ARG A 47 -16.71 11.55 -19.53
C ARG A 47 -18.07 11.49 -20.21
N ASP A 48 -19.14 11.53 -19.42
CA ASP A 48 -20.49 11.52 -19.97
C ASP A 48 -20.65 12.64 -21.02
N GLY A 49 -20.99 12.24 -22.28
CA GLY A 49 -21.23 13.13 -23.40
C GLY A 49 -20.02 13.44 -24.29
N GLU A 50 -18.81 12.99 -23.97
CA GLU A 50 -17.65 13.10 -24.85
C GLU A 50 -17.58 11.88 -25.79
N ARG A 51 -17.28 12.11 -27.05
CA ARG A 51 -16.99 11.02 -28.00
C ARG A 51 -15.55 10.59 -27.84
N PRO A 52 -15.23 9.27 -27.95
CA PRO A 52 -13.87 8.79 -27.85
C PRO A 52 -12.86 9.54 -28.73
N GLU A 53 -13.24 9.90 -29.93
CA GLU A 53 -12.41 10.65 -30.89
C GLU A 53 -12.13 12.12 -30.51
N ASP A 54 -12.91 12.70 -29.60
CA ASP A 54 -12.68 14.05 -29.04
C ASP A 54 -11.67 14.03 -27.90
N VAL A 55 -11.41 12.85 -27.33
CA VAL A 55 -10.44 12.62 -26.24
C VAL A 55 -9.13 12.03 -26.77
N ARG A 56 -9.20 11.12 -27.72
CA ARG A 56 -8.04 10.43 -28.30
C ARG A 56 -8.25 10.15 -29.77
N ARG A 57 -7.30 10.57 -30.57
CA ARG A 57 -7.14 10.10 -31.95
C ARG A 57 -5.76 9.45 -32.06
N SER A 58 -5.72 8.19 -32.35
CA SER A 58 -4.52 7.40 -32.62
C SER A 58 -4.93 6.01 -33.13
N LYS A 59 -3.97 5.27 -33.63
CA LYS A 59 -4.16 3.86 -33.94
C LYS A 59 -3.31 2.98 -33.04
N THR A 60 -3.76 1.76 -32.80
CA THR A 60 -3.05 0.80 -31.97
C THR A 60 -2.96 -0.58 -32.64
N LEU A 61 -1.94 -1.32 -32.25
CA LEU A 61 -1.77 -2.73 -32.52
C LEU A 61 -1.70 -3.47 -31.18
N ASP A 62 -2.61 -4.42 -30.95
CA ASP A 62 -2.70 -5.16 -29.70
C ASP A 62 -1.66 -6.28 -29.59
N ASP A 63 -1.36 -6.95 -30.72
CA ASP A 63 -0.36 -8.01 -30.74
C ASP A 63 1.04 -7.45 -31.00
N CYS A 64 1.81 -7.27 -29.95
CA CYS A 64 3.20 -6.81 -29.97
C CYS A 64 4.18 -7.92 -29.53
N GLU A 65 3.78 -9.20 -29.50
CA GLU A 65 4.63 -10.31 -29.09
C GLU A 65 5.96 -10.41 -29.84
N PRO A 66 6.01 -10.21 -31.18
CA PRO A 66 7.27 -10.32 -31.92
C PRO A 66 8.36 -9.32 -31.49
N VAL A 67 7.98 -8.15 -30.94
CA VAL A 67 8.94 -7.13 -30.51
C VAL A 67 9.28 -7.21 -29.02
N TRP A 68 8.56 -8.02 -28.25
CA TRP A 68 8.73 -8.13 -26.81
C TRP A 68 10.13 -8.58 -26.34
N PRO A 69 10.81 -9.53 -27.02
CA PRO A 69 12.15 -9.95 -26.61
C PRO A 69 13.17 -8.81 -26.49
N TYR A 70 13.01 -7.73 -27.25
CA TYR A 70 13.90 -6.55 -27.19
C TYR A 70 13.68 -5.70 -25.96
N PHE A 71 12.48 -5.72 -25.36
CA PHE A 71 12.07 -4.88 -24.24
C PHE A 71 12.09 -5.60 -22.92
N GLY A 72 11.55 -6.81 -22.85
CA GLY A 72 11.16 -7.46 -21.59
C GLY A 72 12.24 -7.52 -20.53
N SER A 73 13.43 -8.04 -20.88
CA SER A 73 14.54 -8.14 -19.95
C SER A 73 15.13 -6.77 -19.58
N LYS A 74 15.24 -5.84 -20.52
CA LYS A 74 15.73 -4.47 -20.27
C LYS A 74 14.81 -3.73 -19.32
N LEU A 75 13.49 -3.79 -19.54
CA LEU A 75 12.50 -3.15 -18.68
C LEU A 75 12.53 -3.72 -17.26
N THR A 76 12.56 -5.04 -17.13
CA THR A 76 12.63 -5.71 -15.82
C THR A 76 13.88 -5.32 -15.06
N ASN A 77 15.04 -5.28 -15.72
CA ASN A 77 16.31 -4.92 -15.10
C ASN A 77 16.39 -3.44 -14.70
N LEU A 78 15.69 -2.55 -15.41
CA LEU A 78 15.65 -1.13 -15.09
C LEU A 78 14.67 -0.79 -13.97
N LEU A 79 13.67 -1.61 -13.70
CA LEU A 79 12.60 -1.31 -12.75
C LEU A 79 13.10 -0.88 -11.36
N PRO A 80 14.12 -1.49 -10.73
CA PRO A 80 14.63 -1.04 -9.43
C PRO A 80 15.19 0.39 -9.47
N ILE A 81 15.90 0.76 -10.53
CA ILE A 81 16.47 2.09 -10.74
C ILE A 81 15.36 3.10 -10.98
N VAL A 82 14.46 2.77 -11.91
CA VAL A 82 13.31 3.63 -12.28
C VAL A 82 12.46 3.93 -11.05
N ARG A 83 12.12 2.92 -10.24
CA ARG A 83 11.34 3.12 -9.02
C ARG A 83 12.00 4.07 -8.03
N LYS A 84 13.31 3.90 -7.82
CA LYS A 84 14.09 4.75 -6.91
C LYS A 84 14.05 6.22 -7.38
N GLU A 85 14.34 6.45 -8.66
CA GLU A 85 14.37 7.80 -9.24
C GLU A 85 12.98 8.46 -9.29
N LEU A 86 11.92 7.68 -9.48
CA LEU A 86 10.54 8.16 -9.50
C LEU A 86 9.89 8.23 -8.10
N ALA A 87 10.59 7.86 -7.04
CA ALA A 87 10.06 7.72 -5.68
C ALA A 87 8.80 6.84 -5.60
N VAL A 88 8.72 5.82 -6.48
CA VAL A 88 7.62 4.84 -6.45
C VAL A 88 7.95 3.76 -5.42
N ALA A 89 7.00 3.52 -4.50
CA ALA A 89 7.14 2.51 -3.47
C ALA A 89 7.45 1.12 -4.05
N HIS A 90 8.02 0.23 -3.22
CA HIS A 90 8.26 -1.14 -3.65
C HIS A 90 6.93 -1.85 -3.94
N PHE A 91 6.84 -2.56 -5.06
CA PHE A 91 5.72 -3.43 -5.39
C PHE A 91 6.22 -4.73 -6.02
N ARG A 92 5.50 -5.81 -5.83
CA ARG A 92 5.75 -7.07 -6.54
C ARG A 92 5.22 -6.94 -7.97
N LEU A 93 6.12 -7.08 -8.94
CA LEU A 93 5.76 -7.05 -10.35
C LEU A 93 4.91 -8.28 -10.70
N ASP A 94 3.72 -8.06 -11.26
CA ASP A 94 2.84 -9.09 -11.85
C ASP A 94 3.18 -9.30 -13.31
N ARG A 95 2.99 -8.25 -14.09
CA ARG A 95 3.23 -8.25 -15.54
C ARG A 95 3.65 -6.87 -16.04
N ILE A 96 4.21 -6.86 -17.23
CA ILE A 96 4.46 -5.63 -17.99
C ILE A 96 3.51 -5.64 -19.19
N GLU A 97 2.55 -4.73 -19.16
CA GLU A 97 1.63 -4.49 -20.28
C GLU A 97 2.32 -3.66 -21.36
N ARG A 98 1.92 -3.80 -22.59
CA ARG A 98 2.46 -3.09 -23.74
C ARG A 98 1.42 -2.87 -24.82
N GLN A 99 1.56 -1.75 -25.52
CA GLN A 99 0.71 -1.38 -26.64
C GLN A 99 1.54 -0.58 -27.64
N LEU A 100 1.51 -0.97 -28.89
CA LEU A 100 2.07 -0.16 -29.96
C LEU A 100 1.04 0.89 -30.37
N THR A 101 1.43 2.15 -30.37
CA THR A 101 0.57 3.27 -30.71
C THR A 101 1.18 4.10 -31.83
N VAL A 102 0.35 4.46 -32.79
CA VAL A 102 0.71 5.30 -33.94
C VAL A 102 -0.17 6.54 -33.94
N HIS A 103 0.45 7.72 -33.98
CA HIS A 103 -0.22 8.99 -34.16
C HIS A 103 0.17 9.54 -35.54
N LEU A 104 -0.84 9.78 -36.36
CA LEU A 104 -0.72 10.40 -37.68
C LEU A 104 -0.95 11.90 -37.59
N ASP A 105 -0.98 12.59 -38.75
CA ASP A 105 -1.32 14.02 -38.82
C ASP A 105 -2.68 14.31 -38.19
N GLY A 106 -2.73 15.29 -37.27
CA GLY A 106 -3.90 15.66 -36.51
C GLY A 106 -4.26 14.75 -35.34
N ASP A 107 -3.47 13.68 -35.07
CA ASP A 107 -3.72 12.76 -33.95
C ASP A 107 -3.17 13.30 -32.63
N PHE A 108 -3.86 13.00 -31.53
CA PHE A 108 -3.55 13.44 -30.17
C PHE A 108 -4.12 12.51 -29.10
N PHE A 109 -3.76 12.75 -27.83
CA PHE A 109 -4.41 12.16 -26.69
C PHE A 109 -4.51 13.20 -25.57
N GLY A 110 -5.74 13.58 -25.21
CA GLY A 110 -6.01 14.62 -24.21
C GLY A 110 -5.58 14.23 -22.79
N PRO A 111 -5.67 15.16 -21.82
CA PRO A 111 -5.21 14.95 -20.45
C PRO A 111 -5.90 13.77 -19.75
N HIS A 112 -5.10 12.85 -19.24
CA HIS A 112 -5.56 11.65 -18.50
C HIS A 112 -4.44 11.16 -17.56
N ASN A 113 -4.75 10.18 -16.72
CA ASN A 113 -3.76 9.37 -16.03
C ASN A 113 -4.03 7.87 -16.29
N ASP A 114 -3.02 7.04 -16.07
CA ASP A 114 -3.07 5.62 -16.43
C ASP A 114 -3.59 4.69 -15.34
N SER A 115 -3.79 5.20 -14.11
CA SER A 115 -4.24 4.42 -12.94
C SER A 115 -5.54 4.94 -12.30
N GLY A 116 -6.25 5.85 -12.97
CA GLY A 116 -7.40 6.59 -12.44
C GLY A 116 -8.71 5.83 -12.31
N SER A 117 -8.75 4.53 -12.64
CA SER A 117 -9.94 3.70 -12.44
C SER A 117 -9.60 2.34 -11.83
N PRO A 118 -10.57 1.67 -11.18
CA PRO A 118 -10.36 0.33 -10.61
C PRO A 118 -9.81 -0.70 -11.60
N LEU A 119 -10.17 -0.60 -12.88
CA LEU A 119 -9.71 -1.52 -13.92
C LEU A 119 -8.21 -1.43 -14.21
N VAL A 120 -7.60 -0.28 -13.97
CA VAL A 120 -6.19 0.01 -14.25
C VAL A 120 -5.40 0.42 -13.01
N ALA A 121 -5.99 0.32 -11.81
CA ALA A 121 -5.38 0.71 -10.55
C ALA A 121 -4.09 -0.06 -10.20
N SER A 122 -3.89 -1.23 -10.78
CA SER A 122 -2.65 -2.02 -10.61
C SER A 122 -1.44 -1.45 -11.36
N ARG A 123 -1.62 -0.48 -12.26
CA ARG A 123 -0.53 0.19 -12.99
C ARG A 123 0.23 1.12 -12.06
N GLN A 124 1.53 0.88 -11.87
CA GLN A 124 2.39 1.65 -10.96
C GLN A 124 3.35 2.60 -11.69
N VAL A 125 3.93 2.13 -12.77
CA VAL A 125 4.87 2.88 -13.60
C VAL A 125 4.45 2.76 -15.05
N THR A 126 4.36 3.89 -15.73
CA THR A 126 4.16 4.00 -17.18
C THR A 126 5.50 4.18 -17.87
N TYR A 127 5.68 3.54 -19.01
CA TYR A 127 6.79 3.83 -19.91
C TYR A 127 6.28 4.15 -21.31
N VAL A 128 7.00 5.02 -22.02
CA VAL A 128 6.75 5.35 -23.43
C VAL A 128 8.08 5.33 -24.17
N TYR A 129 8.24 4.35 -25.03
CA TYR A 129 9.39 4.25 -25.93
C TYR A 129 9.04 4.83 -27.29
N TYR A 130 9.86 5.77 -27.79
CA TYR A 130 9.65 6.47 -29.06
C TYR A 130 10.55 5.98 -30.16
N PHE A 131 9.98 5.82 -31.34
CA PHE A 131 10.71 5.53 -32.56
C PHE A 131 9.96 6.09 -33.78
N ASN A 132 10.67 6.36 -34.84
CA ASN A 132 10.12 6.90 -36.07
C ASN A 132 11.08 6.67 -37.23
N HIS A 133 10.61 6.91 -38.46
CA HIS A 133 11.49 6.97 -39.62
C HIS A 133 12.49 8.11 -39.48
N LEU A 134 13.71 7.90 -40.00
CA LEU A 134 14.72 8.94 -40.07
C LEU A 134 14.93 9.41 -41.54
N PRO A 135 15.04 10.71 -41.79
CA PRO A 135 14.87 11.80 -40.82
C PRO A 135 13.41 11.91 -40.31
N LYS A 136 13.22 12.45 -39.10
CA LYS A 136 11.88 12.71 -38.50
C LYS A 136 11.07 13.61 -39.42
N GLN A 137 9.84 13.21 -39.77
CA GLN A 137 8.97 13.88 -40.75
C GLN A 137 7.71 14.51 -40.12
N PHE A 138 7.68 14.68 -38.82
CA PHE A 138 6.59 15.32 -38.09
C PHE A 138 7.12 16.30 -37.05
N THR A 139 6.24 17.23 -36.65
CA THR A 139 6.40 18.15 -35.51
C THR A 139 5.23 17.93 -34.55
N GLY A 140 5.25 18.51 -33.38
CA GLY A 140 4.25 18.21 -32.36
C GLY A 140 4.39 16.79 -31.79
N GLY A 141 3.35 16.29 -31.20
CA GLY A 141 3.32 14.95 -30.60
C GLY A 141 4.17 14.83 -29.34
N GLU A 142 4.54 15.95 -28.71
CA GLU A 142 5.26 15.94 -27.44
C GLU A 142 4.39 15.32 -26.37
N LEU A 143 5.04 14.64 -25.41
CA LEU A 143 4.41 14.18 -24.17
C LEU A 143 4.48 15.32 -23.14
N ARG A 144 3.33 15.78 -22.68
CA ARG A 144 3.26 16.74 -21.59
C ARG A 144 2.89 16.02 -20.30
N LEU A 145 3.73 16.17 -19.26
CA LEU A 145 3.52 15.64 -17.93
C LEU A 145 3.18 16.80 -16.99
N TYR A 146 2.05 16.75 -16.33
CA TYR A 146 1.60 17.80 -15.43
C TYR A 146 2.16 17.61 -14.03
N HIS A 147 2.55 18.70 -13.37
CA HIS A 147 2.83 18.74 -11.96
C HIS A 147 1.58 18.34 -11.19
N SER A 148 1.73 17.90 -9.96
CA SER A 148 0.60 17.49 -9.14
C SER A 148 0.33 18.45 -7.99
N VAL A 149 -0.93 18.51 -7.57
CA VAL A 149 -1.35 19.17 -6.34
C VAL A 149 -1.86 18.09 -5.42
N ASP A 150 -1.30 18.00 -4.21
CA ASP A 150 -1.82 17.08 -3.19
C ASP A 150 -3.06 17.69 -2.55
N GLN A 151 -4.18 16.96 -2.62
CA GLN A 151 -5.41 17.31 -1.93
C GLN A 151 -5.89 16.09 -1.13
N ASN A 152 -5.65 16.13 0.17
CA ASN A 152 -6.04 15.06 1.10
C ASN A 152 -5.52 13.67 0.70
N GLY A 153 -4.26 13.58 0.28
CA GLY A 153 -3.62 12.34 -0.17
C GLY A 153 -3.93 11.92 -1.60
N SER A 154 -4.76 12.70 -2.33
CA SER A 154 -5.02 12.49 -3.75
C SER A 154 -4.18 13.43 -4.60
N LYS A 155 -3.46 12.89 -5.59
CA LYS A 155 -2.66 13.66 -6.53
C LYS A 155 -3.56 14.12 -7.69
N LEU A 156 -3.87 15.42 -7.72
CA LEU A 156 -4.66 16.04 -8.79
C LEU A 156 -3.74 16.70 -9.82
N GLN A 157 -4.27 16.88 -11.03
CA GLN A 157 -3.57 17.60 -12.10
C GLN A 157 -3.33 19.06 -11.70
N GLY A 158 -2.08 19.49 -11.75
CA GLY A 158 -1.70 20.90 -11.62
C GLY A 158 -1.82 21.67 -12.94
N THR A 159 -1.37 22.92 -12.93
CA THR A 159 -1.33 23.80 -14.10
C THR A 159 0.04 23.84 -14.75
N ASP A 160 1.09 23.61 -13.98
CA ASP A 160 2.46 23.56 -14.47
C ASP A 160 2.77 22.17 -15.04
N PHE A 161 3.67 22.11 -16.01
CA PHE A 161 4.01 20.88 -16.72
C PHE A 161 5.44 20.89 -17.25
N VAL A 162 5.94 19.72 -17.58
CA VAL A 162 7.13 19.51 -18.41
C VAL A 162 6.72 18.96 -19.76
N THR A 163 7.43 19.32 -20.81
CA THR A 163 7.21 18.85 -22.18
C THR A 163 8.40 18.01 -22.61
N ILE A 164 8.14 16.81 -23.09
CA ILE A 164 9.12 15.81 -23.50
C ILE A 164 8.97 15.55 -25.00
N GLU A 165 10.03 15.83 -25.74
CA GLU A 165 10.11 15.53 -27.17
C GLU A 165 10.12 14.03 -27.44
N PRO A 166 9.34 13.53 -28.43
CA PRO A 166 9.39 12.14 -28.86
C PRO A 166 10.66 11.88 -29.70
N THR A 167 11.80 11.78 -29.00
CA THR A 167 13.10 11.54 -29.62
C THR A 167 13.22 10.09 -30.07
N HIS A 168 13.69 9.90 -31.31
CA HIS A 168 13.90 8.54 -31.87
C HIS A 168 14.82 7.71 -30.96
N ASN A 169 14.42 6.47 -30.67
CA ASN A 169 15.12 5.52 -29.82
C ASN A 169 15.32 6.02 -28.38
N SER A 170 14.34 6.75 -27.82
CA SER A 170 14.34 7.13 -26.40
C SER A 170 13.16 6.50 -25.67
N ILE A 171 13.32 6.28 -24.37
CA ILE A 171 12.28 5.81 -23.48
C ILE A 171 12.12 6.73 -22.28
N VAL A 172 10.87 7.01 -21.90
CA VAL A 172 10.52 7.84 -20.75
C VAL A 172 9.73 6.99 -19.78
N PHE A 173 10.01 7.14 -18.47
CA PHE A 173 9.25 6.51 -17.39
C PHE A 173 8.70 7.59 -16.46
N PHE A 174 7.48 7.37 -15.98
CA PHE A 174 6.83 8.22 -14.97
C PHE A 174 5.80 7.40 -14.18
N PRO A 175 5.40 7.83 -12.95
CA PRO A 175 4.37 7.13 -12.19
C PRO A 175 3.02 7.15 -12.91
N SER A 176 2.29 6.03 -12.93
CA SER A 176 1.03 5.90 -13.68
C SER A 176 -0.10 6.82 -13.18
N TRP A 177 0.01 7.39 -11.97
CA TRP A 177 -0.91 8.38 -11.44
C TRP A 177 -0.70 9.80 -12.02
N VAL A 178 0.42 10.06 -12.70
CA VAL A 178 0.74 11.37 -13.28
C VAL A 178 -0.22 11.68 -14.42
N HIS A 179 -0.84 12.86 -14.35
CA HIS A 179 -1.66 13.36 -15.46
C HIS A 179 -0.77 13.78 -16.60
N HIS A 180 -1.11 13.36 -17.81
CA HIS A 180 -0.34 13.61 -19.01
C HIS A 180 -1.21 13.66 -20.25
N GLU A 181 -0.66 14.22 -21.33
CA GLU A 181 -1.30 14.29 -22.64
C GLU A 181 -0.27 14.13 -23.76
N VAL A 182 -0.72 13.72 -24.93
CA VAL A 182 0.06 13.77 -26.18
C VAL A 182 -0.48 14.91 -27.02
N LEU A 183 0.37 15.90 -27.30
CA LEU A 183 0.01 17.03 -28.13
C LEU A 183 -0.26 16.59 -29.57
N GLU A 184 -0.99 17.41 -30.31
CA GLU A 184 -1.34 17.11 -31.71
C GLU A 184 -0.08 16.95 -32.55
N VAL A 185 -0.07 15.92 -33.38
CA VAL A 185 0.99 15.63 -34.37
C VAL A 185 0.69 16.38 -35.63
N GLU A 186 1.68 17.08 -36.17
CA GLU A 186 1.62 17.76 -37.46
C GLU A 186 2.58 17.12 -38.44
N SER A 187 2.08 16.60 -39.57
CA SER A 187 2.90 16.00 -40.59
C SER A 187 2.34 16.28 -42.01
N LYS A 188 3.21 16.58 -42.93
CA LYS A 188 2.85 16.71 -44.36
C LYS A 188 3.05 15.37 -45.10
N VAL A 189 3.63 14.38 -44.44
CA VAL A 189 3.91 13.06 -45.00
C VAL A 189 2.81 12.10 -44.60
N VAL A 190 2.16 11.48 -45.57
CA VAL A 190 1.04 10.56 -45.35
C VAL A 190 1.54 9.20 -44.90
N GLY A 191 0.78 8.55 -44.00
CA GLY A 191 1.04 7.20 -43.51
C GLY A 191 2.16 7.11 -42.49
N LEU A 192 2.70 5.92 -42.28
CA LEU A 192 3.68 5.63 -41.24
C LEU A 192 5.00 6.39 -41.38
N ALA A 193 5.36 6.81 -42.59
CA ALA A 193 6.58 7.58 -42.78
C ALA A 193 6.55 8.95 -42.10
N GLY A 194 5.35 9.53 -41.94
CA GLY A 194 5.13 10.79 -41.22
C GLY A 194 4.61 10.61 -39.79
N ALA A 195 4.57 9.40 -39.28
CA ALA A 195 3.94 9.09 -38.01
C ALA A 195 4.89 9.24 -36.81
N ARG A 196 4.32 9.64 -35.67
CA ARG A 196 4.88 9.45 -34.33
C ARG A 196 4.49 8.07 -33.85
N MET A 197 5.46 7.19 -33.67
CA MET A 197 5.24 5.83 -33.19
C MET A 197 5.80 5.65 -31.79
N SER A 198 5.11 4.87 -30.97
CA SER A 198 5.55 4.54 -29.62
C SER A 198 5.13 3.14 -29.19
N VAL A 199 5.96 2.51 -28.35
CA VAL A 199 5.54 1.37 -27.52
C VAL A 199 5.29 1.92 -26.14
N THR A 200 4.03 2.00 -25.77
CA THR A 200 3.58 2.44 -24.45
C THR A 200 3.24 1.23 -23.60
N GLY A 201 3.54 1.27 -22.32
CA GLY A 201 3.17 0.17 -21.45
C GLY A 201 3.26 0.48 -19.98
N TRP A 202 2.92 -0.53 -19.17
CA TRP A 202 2.72 -0.35 -17.75
C TRP A 202 3.28 -1.53 -16.97
N PHE A 203 3.97 -1.20 -15.86
CA PHE A 203 4.35 -2.18 -14.86
C PHE A 203 3.20 -2.33 -13.89
N HIS A 204 2.63 -3.52 -13.84
CA HIS A 204 1.51 -3.84 -12.95
C HIS A 204 1.98 -4.40 -11.63
N GLN A 205 1.45 -3.85 -10.56
CA GLN A 205 1.56 -4.44 -9.25
C GLN A 205 0.72 -5.72 -9.20
N ALA A 206 1.29 -6.79 -8.66
CA ALA A 206 0.52 -8.00 -8.40
C ALA A 206 -0.56 -7.71 -7.35
N PRO A 207 -1.70 -8.41 -7.45
CA PRO A 207 -2.71 -8.35 -6.41
C PRO A 207 -2.08 -8.64 -5.05
N ALA A 208 -2.57 -7.94 -4.04
CA ALA A 208 -2.22 -8.26 -2.68
C ALA A 208 -2.51 -9.74 -2.40
N ARG A 209 -1.54 -10.44 -1.84
CA ARG A 209 -1.78 -11.78 -1.36
C ARG A 209 -2.49 -11.65 -0.02
N VAL A 210 -3.76 -11.96 0.03
CA VAL A 210 -4.47 -12.13 1.30
C VAL A 210 -3.88 -13.39 1.94
N VAL A 211 -3.08 -13.20 2.97
CA VAL A 211 -2.63 -14.31 3.83
C VAL A 211 -3.69 -14.47 4.89
N ASP A 212 -4.16 -15.70 5.09
CA ASP A 212 -5.07 -16.00 6.18
C ASP A 212 -4.38 -15.72 7.54
N LEU A 213 -5.20 -15.46 8.53
CA LEU A 213 -4.73 -15.04 9.86
C LEU A 213 -3.84 -16.09 10.51
N ASP A 214 -4.14 -17.37 10.30
CA ASP A 214 -3.36 -18.48 10.88
C ASP A 214 -1.96 -18.55 10.28
N THR A 215 -1.84 -18.44 8.94
CA THR A 215 -0.54 -18.40 8.26
C THR A 215 0.28 -17.20 8.72
N LEU A 216 -0.32 -16.01 8.85
CA LEU A 216 0.34 -14.82 9.36
C LEU A 216 0.86 -15.04 10.78
N THR A 217 0.01 -15.57 11.66
CA THR A 217 0.32 -15.86 13.06
C THR A 217 1.50 -16.83 13.19
N GLU A 218 1.53 -17.91 12.40
CA GLU A 218 2.65 -18.87 12.41
C GLU A 218 3.96 -18.23 11.90
N LEU A 219 3.89 -17.37 10.92
CA LEU A 219 5.08 -16.66 10.42
C LEU A 219 5.60 -15.66 11.45
N GLN A 220 4.74 -14.93 12.14
CA GLN A 220 5.12 -14.01 13.20
C GLN A 220 5.79 -14.79 14.34
N ARG A 221 5.14 -15.83 14.85
CA ARG A 221 5.70 -16.70 15.89
C ARG A 221 7.08 -17.24 15.53
N ALA A 222 7.29 -17.66 14.27
CA ALA A 222 8.53 -18.29 13.83
C ALA A 222 9.68 -17.30 13.53
N ARG A 223 9.39 -16.02 13.25
CA ARG A 223 10.37 -15.09 12.69
C ARG A 223 10.55 -13.79 13.45
N VAL A 224 9.62 -13.45 14.33
CA VAL A 224 9.75 -12.27 15.20
C VAL A 224 10.74 -12.57 16.31
N PRO A 225 11.73 -11.70 16.58
CA PRO A 225 12.66 -11.86 17.69
C PRO A 225 11.95 -11.94 19.04
N HIS A 226 12.47 -12.76 19.95
CA HIS A 226 11.99 -12.88 21.32
C HIS A 226 12.86 -12.02 22.26
N PHE A 227 12.23 -11.39 23.24
CA PHE A 227 12.91 -10.53 24.21
C PHE A 227 13.06 -11.22 25.58
N THR A 228 12.11 -12.09 25.92
CA THR A 228 12.08 -12.83 27.20
C THR A 228 12.10 -14.34 26.96
N SER A 229 12.27 -15.11 28.01
CA SER A 229 12.33 -16.57 27.88
C SER A 229 10.96 -17.22 27.61
N ARG A 230 9.85 -16.57 28.01
CA ARG A 230 8.52 -17.14 27.93
C ARG A 230 7.55 -16.35 27.04
N GLY A 231 7.81 -15.05 26.88
CA GLY A 231 6.96 -14.18 26.08
C GLY A 231 5.81 -13.50 26.82
N PHE A 232 5.52 -13.85 28.05
CA PHE A 232 4.46 -13.18 28.85
C PHE A 232 4.61 -13.39 30.35
N GLU A 233 3.99 -12.47 31.12
CA GLU A 233 3.92 -12.52 32.58
C GLU A 233 2.67 -11.81 33.11
N VAL A 234 2.09 -12.32 34.20
CA VAL A 234 0.97 -11.67 34.91
C VAL A 234 1.54 -10.96 36.14
N MET A 235 1.17 -9.70 36.31
CA MET A 235 1.63 -8.89 37.43
C MET A 235 0.53 -7.92 37.91
N PRO A 236 0.65 -7.36 39.12
CA PRO A 236 -0.28 -6.33 39.58
C PRO A 236 -0.10 -5.05 38.75
N THR A 237 -1.20 -4.41 38.38
CA THR A 237 -1.19 -3.06 37.82
C THR A 237 -0.81 -2.07 38.93
N PRO A 238 0.06 -1.07 38.67
CA PRO A 238 0.29 0.02 39.61
C PRO A 238 -1.03 0.65 40.07
N LEU A 239 -1.22 0.78 41.38
CA LEU A 239 -2.50 1.18 41.94
C LEU A 239 -3.02 2.50 41.40
N ALA A 240 -2.10 3.51 41.23
CA ALA A 240 -2.47 4.79 40.66
C ALA A 240 -3.00 4.69 39.24
N VAL A 241 -2.43 3.80 38.42
CA VAL A 241 -2.87 3.52 37.04
C VAL A 241 -4.23 2.86 37.03
N HIS A 242 -4.41 1.82 37.84
CA HIS A 242 -5.68 1.13 37.95
C HIS A 242 -6.82 2.05 38.40
N ASP A 243 -6.61 2.82 39.49
CA ASP A 243 -7.61 3.73 40.03
C ASP A 243 -8.00 4.82 39.01
N ALA A 244 -7.03 5.37 38.28
CA ALA A 244 -7.31 6.36 37.26
C ALA A 244 -8.14 5.81 36.09
N ILE A 245 -7.84 4.58 35.66
CA ILE A 245 -8.60 3.91 34.59
C ILE A 245 -10.03 3.60 35.05
N VAL A 246 -10.21 3.06 36.26
CA VAL A 246 -11.53 2.78 36.83
C VAL A 246 -12.36 4.03 36.94
N ALA A 247 -11.79 5.13 37.47
CA ALA A 247 -12.48 6.41 37.55
C ALA A 247 -12.89 6.95 36.18
N ALA A 248 -12.04 6.79 35.16
CA ALA A 248 -12.37 7.19 33.79
C ALA A 248 -13.48 6.31 33.20
N PHE A 249 -13.48 5.03 33.47
CA PHE A 249 -14.51 4.10 33.02
C PHE A 249 -15.87 4.47 33.60
N GLU A 250 -15.96 4.65 34.92
CA GLU A 250 -17.19 5.07 35.60
C GLU A 250 -17.72 6.42 35.08
N ALA A 251 -16.83 7.38 34.83
CA ALA A 251 -17.21 8.72 34.38
C ALA A 251 -17.65 8.79 32.92
N ARG A 252 -17.15 7.91 32.06
CA ARG A 252 -17.29 8.01 30.59
C ARG A 252 -17.99 6.80 29.93
N GLN A 253 -18.52 5.87 30.69
CA GLN A 253 -19.20 4.69 30.15
C GLN A 253 -20.37 5.07 29.20
N ALA A 254 -21.02 6.19 29.45
CA ALA A 254 -22.09 6.72 28.60
C ALA A 254 -21.59 7.22 27.24
N ASP A 255 -20.28 7.46 27.08
CA ASP A 255 -19.64 7.92 25.84
C ASP A 255 -19.12 6.73 24.98
N SER A 256 -19.38 5.49 25.39
CA SER A 256 -18.96 4.29 24.66
C SER A 256 -19.59 4.22 23.28
N THR A 257 -18.79 3.81 22.31
CA THR A 257 -19.20 3.60 20.92
C THR A 257 -18.82 2.20 20.47
N VAL A 258 -19.49 1.68 19.46
CA VAL A 258 -19.11 0.41 18.86
C VAL A 258 -17.73 0.55 18.22
N GLU A 259 -16.80 -0.34 18.57
CA GLU A 259 -15.47 -0.36 17.99
C GLU A 259 -15.47 -1.08 16.65
N ALA A 260 -15.11 -0.39 15.58
CA ALA A 260 -14.90 -1.04 14.29
C ALA A 260 -13.66 -1.94 14.39
N ALA A 261 -13.87 -3.24 14.35
CA ALA A 261 -12.82 -4.23 14.53
C ALA A 261 -12.64 -5.13 13.31
N ASP A 262 -11.44 -5.69 13.15
CA ASP A 262 -11.16 -6.68 12.09
C ASP A 262 -11.99 -7.96 12.35
N PRO A 263 -12.92 -8.33 11.46
CA PRO A 263 -13.77 -9.50 11.66
C PRO A 263 -12.99 -10.84 11.64
N ARG A 264 -11.74 -10.83 11.17
CA ARG A 264 -10.85 -12.01 11.27
C ARG A 264 -10.39 -12.21 12.70
N VAL A 265 -10.21 -11.13 13.45
CA VAL A 265 -9.77 -11.12 14.86
C VAL A 265 -10.96 -11.20 15.80
N LEU A 266 -12.03 -10.47 15.52
CA LEU A 266 -13.27 -10.44 16.31
C LEU A 266 -14.47 -10.97 15.49
N PRO A 267 -14.56 -12.30 15.27
CA PRO A 267 -15.51 -12.88 14.31
C PRO A 267 -16.97 -12.89 14.80
N THR A 268 -17.21 -12.67 16.10
CA THR A 268 -18.53 -12.85 16.72
C THR A 268 -19.20 -11.55 17.15
N GLY A 269 -18.68 -10.41 16.68
CA GLY A 269 -19.26 -9.10 16.91
C GLY A 269 -18.25 -8.07 17.38
N GLU A 270 -18.65 -6.81 17.30
CA GLU A 270 -17.84 -5.65 17.64
C GLU A 270 -17.98 -5.33 19.13
N PRO A 271 -16.88 -5.12 19.87
CA PRO A 271 -16.94 -4.67 21.26
C PRO A 271 -17.30 -3.18 21.35
N GLU A 272 -17.55 -2.72 22.56
CA GLU A 272 -17.67 -1.30 22.85
C GLU A 272 -16.31 -0.72 23.23
N LEU A 273 -16.08 0.53 22.84
CA LEU A 273 -14.88 1.30 23.18
C LEU A 273 -15.27 2.59 23.91
N THR A 274 -14.81 2.70 25.16
CA THR A 274 -14.93 3.93 25.95
C THR A 274 -13.65 4.79 25.77
N PRO A 275 -13.75 6.00 25.22
CA PRO A 275 -12.58 6.83 24.99
C PRO A 275 -11.99 7.37 26.31
N ILE A 276 -10.66 7.31 26.46
CA ILE A 276 -9.95 7.82 27.64
C ILE A 276 -9.07 9.04 27.33
N GLY A 277 -8.93 9.44 26.06
CA GLY A 277 -8.20 10.63 25.64
C GLY A 277 -6.76 10.66 26.16
N GLU A 278 -6.32 11.81 26.68
CA GLU A 278 -4.95 12.01 27.21
C GLU A 278 -4.58 11.08 28.38
N LEU A 279 -5.55 10.49 29.04
CA LEU A 279 -5.27 9.47 30.07
C LEU A 279 -4.54 8.26 29.48
N GLY A 280 -4.80 7.90 28.20
CA GLY A 280 -4.11 6.81 27.53
C GLY A 280 -2.60 7.03 27.41
N ASP A 281 -2.18 8.25 27.08
CA ASP A 281 -0.75 8.61 27.01
C ASP A 281 -0.10 8.60 28.40
N TRP A 282 -0.81 9.10 29.41
CA TRP A 282 -0.33 9.06 30.79
C TRP A 282 -0.19 7.61 31.30
N VAL A 283 -1.17 6.74 31.05
CA VAL A 283 -1.10 5.31 31.40
C VAL A 283 0.10 4.65 30.76
N ALA A 284 0.33 4.91 29.47
CA ALA A 284 1.48 4.38 28.75
C ALA A 284 2.81 4.86 29.35
N GLU A 285 2.92 6.13 29.74
CA GLU A 285 4.13 6.67 30.37
C GLU A 285 4.41 6.01 31.72
N GLU A 286 3.39 5.86 32.57
CA GLU A 286 3.51 5.19 33.88
C GLU A 286 3.89 3.69 33.77
N LEU A 287 3.48 3.03 32.68
CA LEU A 287 3.77 1.62 32.46
C LEU A 287 5.08 1.37 31.65
N ARG A 288 5.66 2.39 31.02
CA ARG A 288 6.80 2.26 30.12
C ARG A 288 8.01 1.59 30.80
N GLU A 289 8.43 2.09 31.97
CA GLU A 289 9.58 1.56 32.69
C GLU A 289 9.41 0.07 33.06
N ILE A 290 8.18 -0.34 33.36
CA ILE A 290 7.86 -1.74 33.63
C ILE A 290 8.06 -2.59 32.39
N HIS A 291 7.55 -2.12 31.23
CA HIS A 291 7.70 -2.83 29.94
C HIS A 291 9.15 -2.88 29.49
N GLU A 292 9.90 -1.78 29.62
CA GLU A 292 11.33 -1.73 29.29
C GLU A 292 12.17 -2.65 30.19
N SER A 293 11.90 -2.65 31.50
CA SER A 293 12.60 -3.53 32.45
C SER A 293 12.29 -4.99 32.19
N TRP A 294 11.04 -5.33 31.86
CA TRP A 294 10.61 -6.69 31.58
C TRP A 294 11.17 -7.22 30.27
N SER A 295 11.10 -6.42 29.18
CA SER A 295 11.55 -6.83 27.85
C SER A 295 13.05 -6.64 27.59
N GLY A 296 13.72 -5.83 28.42
CA GLY A 296 15.10 -5.43 28.19
C GLY A 296 15.27 -4.49 26.97
N GLN A 297 14.19 -3.92 26.44
CA GLN A 297 14.19 -3.05 25.28
C GLN A 297 13.84 -1.62 25.67
N ARG A 298 14.43 -0.64 24.96
CA ARG A 298 13.92 0.74 25.02
C ARG A 298 12.70 0.86 24.13
N LEU A 299 11.59 1.41 24.66
CA LEU A 299 10.29 1.34 24.02
C LEU A 299 9.71 2.74 23.76
N GLU A 300 9.06 2.90 22.60
CA GLU A 300 8.17 4.02 22.33
C GLU A 300 6.71 3.57 22.43
N HIS A 301 5.86 4.43 23.01
CA HIS A 301 4.42 4.23 23.02
C HIS A 301 3.85 4.39 21.61
N THR A 302 3.01 3.48 21.18
CA THR A 302 2.42 3.48 19.85
C THR A 302 0.91 3.59 19.84
N ALA A 303 0.22 2.99 20.83
CA ALA A 303 -1.23 3.08 20.91
C ALA A 303 -1.76 2.71 22.30
N THR A 304 -2.81 3.44 22.72
CA THR A 304 -3.73 3.10 23.81
C THR A 304 -5.10 3.60 23.40
N TYR A 305 -5.94 2.71 22.84
CA TYR A 305 -7.16 3.14 22.14
C TYR A 305 -8.32 3.55 23.04
N GLY A 306 -8.32 3.09 24.28
CA GLY A 306 -9.40 3.27 25.23
C GLY A 306 -9.70 2.00 26.00
N ILE A 307 -10.85 1.99 26.70
CA ILE A 307 -11.33 0.82 27.43
C ILE A 307 -12.22 0.02 26.49
N ARG A 308 -11.76 -1.16 26.12
CA ARG A 308 -12.55 -2.09 25.31
C ARG A 308 -13.39 -2.96 26.25
N THR A 309 -14.68 -3.02 25.98
CA THR A 309 -15.65 -3.82 26.69
C THR A 309 -16.22 -4.90 25.75
N TYR A 310 -15.85 -6.14 26.01
CA TYR A 310 -16.43 -7.30 25.32
C TYR A 310 -17.80 -7.62 25.90
N LEU A 311 -18.72 -8.01 25.01
CA LEU A 311 -20.09 -8.35 25.33
C LEU A 311 -20.34 -9.86 25.22
N LYS A 312 -21.47 -10.32 25.78
CA LYS A 312 -21.86 -11.73 25.77
C LYS A 312 -21.83 -12.34 24.38
N GLY A 313 -21.22 -13.51 24.27
CA GLY A 313 -21.10 -14.29 23.03
C GLY A 313 -19.87 -13.94 22.19
N GLN A 314 -19.14 -12.87 22.53
CA GLN A 314 -17.94 -12.50 21.79
C GLN A 314 -16.78 -13.46 22.03
N THR A 315 -15.95 -13.61 21.01
CA THR A 315 -14.73 -14.41 20.99
C THR A 315 -13.59 -13.61 20.37
N LEU A 316 -12.35 -14.03 20.60
CA LEU A 316 -11.16 -13.48 19.98
C LEU A 316 -10.44 -14.62 19.25
N SER A 317 -10.27 -14.51 17.94
CA SER A 317 -9.52 -15.49 17.13
C SER A 317 -8.06 -15.54 17.54
N ARG A 318 -7.42 -16.67 17.31
CA ARG A 318 -5.98 -16.82 17.52
C ARG A 318 -5.22 -15.93 16.55
N HIS A 319 -4.39 -15.04 17.07
CA HIS A 319 -3.58 -14.11 16.28
C HIS A 319 -2.37 -13.63 17.07
N CYS A 320 -1.39 -13.05 16.35
CA CYS A 320 -0.41 -12.13 16.89
C CYS A 320 -0.79 -10.71 16.50
N ASP A 321 -0.35 -9.74 17.29
CA ASP A 321 -0.61 -8.33 17.05
C ASP A 321 0.26 -7.76 15.91
N ARG A 322 0.02 -6.49 15.57
CA ARG A 322 0.67 -5.78 14.46
C ARG A 322 2.14 -5.52 14.74
N LEU A 323 3.01 -5.93 13.84
CA LEU A 323 4.45 -5.81 13.93
C LEU A 323 4.98 -4.39 14.04
N ASN A 324 4.33 -3.44 13.41
CA ASN A 324 4.79 -2.06 13.35
C ASN A 324 4.37 -1.19 14.55
N THR A 325 3.45 -1.67 15.38
CA THR A 325 2.89 -0.87 16.49
C THR A 325 2.68 -1.66 17.78
N HIS A 326 2.40 -2.96 17.74
CA HIS A 326 1.98 -3.77 18.87
C HIS A 326 2.98 -4.89 19.10
N VAL A 327 4.17 -4.56 19.64
CA VAL A 327 5.27 -5.50 19.76
C VAL A 327 5.40 -6.05 21.18
N VAL A 328 5.44 -5.13 22.13
CA VAL A 328 5.38 -5.42 23.57
C VAL A 328 4.14 -4.72 24.09
N SER A 329 3.20 -5.49 24.61
CA SER A 329 1.89 -4.97 24.98
C SER A 329 1.49 -5.37 26.38
N SER A 330 0.48 -4.68 26.92
CA SER A 330 -0.21 -5.15 28.12
C SER A 330 -1.71 -5.08 28.00
N VAL A 331 -2.37 -6.02 28.65
CA VAL A 331 -3.82 -6.03 28.91
C VAL A 331 -4.01 -5.69 30.38
N VAL A 332 -4.51 -4.50 30.67
CA VAL A 332 -4.86 -4.07 32.03
C VAL A 332 -6.33 -4.39 32.25
N HIS A 333 -6.63 -5.35 33.13
CA HIS A 333 -8.00 -5.76 33.40
C HIS A 333 -8.65 -4.84 34.42
N ILE A 334 -9.89 -4.42 34.13
CA ILE A 334 -10.62 -3.42 34.93
C ILE A 334 -11.76 -4.08 35.70
N ASP A 335 -12.67 -4.72 34.97
CA ASP A 335 -13.90 -5.24 35.54
C ASP A 335 -14.54 -6.30 34.62
N HIS A 336 -15.29 -7.21 35.19
CA HIS A 336 -16.14 -8.18 34.49
C HIS A 336 -17.25 -8.67 35.37
N ASP A 337 -18.29 -9.22 34.76
CA ASP A 337 -19.27 -10.03 35.45
C ASP A 337 -19.28 -11.45 34.92
N GLY A 338 -19.79 -12.37 35.73
CA GLY A 338 -19.92 -13.79 35.39
C GLY A 338 -18.66 -14.61 35.65
N GLU A 339 -18.58 -15.78 35.00
CA GLU A 339 -17.48 -16.73 35.17
C GLU A 339 -16.20 -16.19 34.49
N PRO A 340 -15.02 -16.59 34.97
CA PRO A 340 -13.76 -16.21 34.35
C PRO A 340 -13.72 -16.49 32.85
N TRP A 341 -13.18 -15.55 32.09
CA TRP A 341 -13.01 -15.67 30.65
C TRP A 341 -11.53 -15.65 30.28
N PRO A 342 -10.86 -16.82 30.25
CA PRO A 342 -9.42 -16.89 30.10
C PRO A 342 -8.96 -16.41 28.73
N LEU A 343 -7.81 -15.72 28.72
CA LEU A 343 -7.01 -15.51 27.51
C LEU A 343 -6.10 -16.73 27.35
N VAL A 344 -6.18 -17.42 26.25
CA VAL A 344 -5.23 -18.46 25.84
C VAL A 344 -4.07 -17.80 25.15
N ILE A 345 -2.85 -17.99 25.64
CA ILE A 345 -1.62 -17.45 25.04
C ILE A 345 -0.59 -18.58 24.87
N GLU A 346 0.11 -18.57 23.75
CA GLU A 346 1.18 -19.52 23.48
C GLU A 346 2.53 -18.88 23.86
N ASP A 347 3.36 -19.63 24.56
CA ASP A 347 4.73 -19.22 24.83
C ASP A 347 5.65 -19.47 23.62
N HIS A 348 6.93 -19.11 23.77
CA HIS A 348 7.92 -19.25 22.70
C HIS A 348 8.23 -20.71 22.34
N GLU A 349 7.91 -21.69 23.20
CA GLU A 349 8.02 -23.11 22.92
C GLU A 349 6.75 -23.67 22.23
N GLY A 350 5.67 -22.87 22.19
CA GLY A 350 4.38 -23.20 21.59
C GLY A 350 3.43 -23.92 22.54
N GLU A 351 3.73 -23.89 23.83
CA GLU A 351 2.83 -24.43 24.86
C GLU A 351 1.73 -23.38 25.14
N SER A 352 0.47 -23.84 25.17
CA SER A 352 -0.70 -23.01 25.43
C SER A 352 -0.96 -22.88 26.93
N HIS A 353 -1.23 -21.64 27.36
CA HIS A 353 -1.52 -21.30 28.75
C HIS A 353 -2.84 -20.51 28.85
N GLU A 354 -3.69 -20.89 29.78
CA GLU A 354 -4.91 -20.14 30.10
C GLU A 354 -4.61 -19.11 31.20
N ILE A 355 -4.80 -17.83 30.86
CA ILE A 355 -4.58 -16.71 31.76
C ILE A 355 -5.91 -16.10 32.15
N VAL A 356 -6.23 -16.16 33.44
CA VAL A 356 -7.34 -15.44 34.06
C VAL A 356 -6.77 -14.20 34.74
N LEU A 357 -7.32 -13.04 34.45
CA LEU A 357 -6.96 -11.80 35.10
C LEU A 357 -8.08 -11.37 36.05
N GLU A 358 -7.70 -11.03 37.27
CA GLU A 358 -8.57 -10.35 38.20
C GLU A 358 -8.48 -8.84 38.04
N PRO A 359 -9.54 -8.08 38.41
CA PRO A 359 -9.46 -6.59 38.38
C PRO A 359 -8.23 -6.09 39.16
N GLY A 360 -7.47 -5.19 38.52
CA GLY A 360 -6.21 -4.68 39.06
C GLY A 360 -4.98 -5.53 38.71
N GLN A 361 -5.13 -6.58 37.93
CA GLN A 361 -4.01 -7.29 37.32
C GLN A 361 -3.79 -6.88 35.87
N MET A 362 -2.56 -7.03 35.39
CA MET A 362 -2.23 -6.90 33.98
C MET A 362 -1.42 -8.10 33.49
N LEU A 363 -1.64 -8.46 32.23
CA LEU A 363 -0.79 -9.35 31.46
C LEU A 363 0.14 -8.49 30.62
N ILE A 364 1.46 -8.63 30.81
CA ILE A 364 2.46 -8.10 29.88
C ILE A 364 2.92 -9.20 28.93
N TYR A 365 3.06 -8.94 27.65
CA TYR A 365 3.39 -9.96 26.68
C TYR A 365 4.02 -9.43 25.41
N GLU A 366 4.77 -10.30 24.73
CA GLU A 366 5.35 -10.06 23.40
C GLU A 366 4.27 -10.32 22.34
N SER A 367 3.36 -9.35 22.20
CA SER A 367 2.12 -9.53 21.44
C SER A 367 2.32 -9.76 19.93
N ALA A 368 3.47 -9.36 19.39
CA ALA A 368 3.84 -9.61 17.99
C ALA A 368 4.34 -11.04 17.73
N SER A 369 4.76 -11.79 18.77
CA SER A 369 5.34 -13.15 18.63
C SER A 369 4.61 -14.22 19.41
N CYS A 370 3.81 -13.86 20.42
CA CYS A 370 3.03 -14.80 21.22
C CYS A 370 1.58 -14.84 20.71
N PRO A 371 1.17 -15.89 19.99
CA PRO A 371 -0.22 -16.08 19.58
C PRO A 371 -1.15 -16.10 20.77
N HIS A 372 -2.26 -15.38 20.68
CA HIS A 372 -3.23 -15.30 21.76
C HIS A 372 -4.68 -15.30 21.25
N ALA A 373 -5.60 -15.78 22.06
CA ALA A 373 -6.99 -15.97 21.69
C ALA A 373 -7.92 -15.97 22.91
N ARG A 374 -9.22 -15.78 22.67
CA ARG A 374 -10.32 -16.14 23.58
C ARG A 374 -11.31 -17.00 22.78
N PRO A 375 -11.02 -18.31 22.65
CA PRO A 375 -11.78 -19.18 21.74
C PRO A 375 -13.18 -19.50 22.25
N GLN A 376 -13.40 -19.41 23.57
CA GLN A 376 -14.70 -19.67 24.16
C GLN A 376 -15.55 -18.39 24.17
N PRO A 377 -16.83 -18.45 23.77
CA PRO A 377 -17.71 -17.29 23.84
C PRO A 377 -17.87 -16.79 25.28
N PHE A 378 -17.72 -15.48 25.47
CA PHE A 378 -17.94 -14.86 26.78
C PHE A 378 -19.37 -15.07 27.26
N GLN A 379 -19.54 -15.45 28.53
CA GLN A 379 -20.85 -15.78 29.08
C GLN A 379 -21.45 -14.68 29.96
N GLY A 380 -20.63 -13.76 30.47
CA GLY A 380 -21.06 -12.62 31.26
C GLY A 380 -21.69 -11.52 30.44
N SER A 381 -22.04 -10.39 31.05
CA SER A 381 -22.61 -9.23 30.38
C SER A 381 -21.52 -8.31 29.83
N HIS A 382 -20.40 -8.16 30.53
CA HIS A 382 -19.28 -7.30 30.13
C HIS A 382 -17.94 -7.83 30.65
N TYR A 383 -16.86 -7.57 29.87
CA TYR A 383 -15.47 -7.81 30.23
C TYR A 383 -14.63 -6.63 29.71
N SER A 384 -14.12 -5.78 30.62
CA SER A 384 -13.52 -4.51 30.29
C SER A 384 -12.02 -4.48 30.57
N SER A 385 -11.23 -4.03 29.61
CA SER A 385 -9.77 -3.91 29.72
C SER A 385 -9.23 -2.74 28.90
N VAL A 386 -8.06 -2.22 29.32
CA VAL A 386 -7.23 -1.29 28.51
C VAL A 386 -6.08 -2.07 27.88
N PHE A 387 -5.80 -1.79 26.65
CA PHE A 387 -4.67 -2.35 25.91
C PHE A 387 -3.64 -1.24 25.66
N VAL A 388 -2.40 -1.47 26.09
CA VAL A 388 -1.29 -0.52 25.94
C VAL A 388 -0.21 -1.17 25.08
N HIS A 389 0.21 -0.48 24.03
CA HIS A 389 1.10 -1.04 23.02
C HIS A 389 2.37 -0.22 22.88
N PHE A 390 3.49 -0.92 22.78
CA PHE A 390 4.81 -0.35 22.60
C PHE A 390 5.55 -1.05 21.46
N ARG A 391 6.57 -0.34 20.95
CA ARG A 391 7.50 -0.86 19.95
C ARG A 391 8.94 -0.53 20.36
N PRO A 392 9.94 -1.41 20.10
CA PRO A 392 11.34 -1.07 20.28
C PRO A 392 11.76 0.14 19.45
N ILE A 393 12.51 1.07 20.05
CA ILE A 393 13.02 2.29 19.37
C ILE A 393 14.18 1.93 18.44
N GLU A 394 15.01 0.99 18.84
CA GLU A 394 16.25 0.62 18.13
C GLU A 394 16.17 -0.81 17.59
N GLY A 395 16.68 -1.00 16.37
CA GLY A 395 16.83 -2.32 15.77
C GLY A 395 15.52 -3.02 15.36
N TRP A 396 14.38 -2.32 15.33
CA TRP A 396 13.12 -2.87 14.93
C TRP A 396 12.70 -2.37 13.54
N ASP A 397 13.22 -3.04 12.51
CA ASP A 397 12.85 -2.79 11.10
C ASP A 397 11.92 -3.91 10.56
N ILE A 398 11.24 -4.61 11.47
CA ILE A 398 10.37 -5.74 11.12
C ILE A 398 8.98 -5.21 10.82
N ASP A 399 8.55 -5.42 9.61
CA ASP A 399 7.18 -5.21 9.15
C ASP A 399 6.63 -6.52 8.51
N GLU A 400 5.37 -6.53 8.17
CA GLU A 400 4.75 -7.68 7.50
C GLU A 400 5.49 -8.06 6.21
N ARG A 401 6.07 -7.10 5.49
CA ARG A 401 6.82 -7.33 4.25
C ARG A 401 8.11 -8.11 4.50
N SER A 402 8.80 -7.79 5.59
CA SER A 402 10.04 -8.47 5.97
C SER A 402 9.81 -9.93 6.36
N LEU A 403 8.65 -10.26 6.93
CA LEU A 403 8.28 -11.63 7.29
C LEU A 403 8.02 -12.52 6.07
N PHE A 404 7.52 -11.95 4.99
CA PHE A 404 7.11 -12.72 3.81
C PHE A 404 8.17 -12.74 2.69
N GLY A 405 9.33 -12.10 2.91
CA GLY A 405 10.29 -11.82 1.86
C GLY A 405 9.71 -10.81 0.86
N ALA A 406 10.17 -10.77 -0.38
CA ALA A 406 9.66 -9.83 -1.39
C ALA A 406 8.17 -10.01 -1.79
N THR A 407 7.39 -10.75 -1.01
CA THR A 407 5.96 -10.98 -1.22
C THR A 407 5.18 -9.92 -0.46
N GLU A 408 4.66 -8.91 -1.14
CA GLU A 408 3.82 -7.88 -0.52
C GLU A 408 2.52 -8.48 0.02
N ILE A 409 2.28 -8.26 1.30
CA ILE A 409 0.99 -8.46 1.93
C ILE A 409 0.40 -7.08 2.17
N THR A 410 -0.72 -6.81 1.58
CA THR A 410 -1.56 -5.71 2.02
C THR A 410 -2.64 -6.29 2.93
N SER A 411 -2.67 -5.87 4.18
CA SER A 411 -3.90 -5.95 4.94
C SER A 411 -4.91 -5.08 4.20
N GLN A 412 -5.96 -5.69 3.64
CA GLN A 412 -7.13 -4.90 3.30
C GLN A 412 -7.66 -4.34 4.62
N ASP A 413 -7.86 -3.03 4.60
CA ASP A 413 -8.47 -2.19 5.62
C ASP A 413 -7.67 -1.97 6.91
N ARG A 414 -7.07 -0.82 6.91
CA ARG A 414 -6.82 -0.06 8.12
C ARG A 414 -7.75 1.14 8.19
#